data_8f6c317df5b7e3853c72133c513200ba
#
_entry.id   8f6c317df5b7e3853c72133c513200ba
#
_cell.length_a   1.000
_cell.length_b   1.000
_cell.length_c   1.000
_cell.angle_alpha   90.00
_cell.angle_beta   90.00
_cell.angle_gamma   90.00
#
_symmetry.space_group_name_H-M   'P 1'
#
loop_
_entity.id
_entity.type
_entity.pdbx_description
1 polymer ?
#
loop_
_entity_poly.entity_id
_entity_poly.type
_entity_poly.pdbx_seq_one_letter_code
_entity_poly.pdbx_strand_id
1 'polypeptide(L)' 'VISISTNDALGMNFKNIGTLMNIKNIYFVPFGQDNYEKKHHSMIAHVEKIPDTIEAALQGKQIQPVIASPF' A
#
# COMPACT_ATOMS: atom_id res chain seq x y z
N VAL A 1 -3.80 -3.05 -9.77
CA VAL A 1 -3.62 -3.26 -8.31
C VAL A 1 -2.14 -3.41 -8.01
N ILE A 2 -1.67 -2.65 -7.05
CA ILE A 2 -0.27 -2.62 -6.66
C ILE A 2 -0.12 -3.12 -5.22
N SER A 3 0.84 -4.02 -5.03
CA SER A 3 1.22 -4.55 -3.72
C SER A 3 2.63 -4.07 -3.41
N ILE A 4 2.81 -3.36 -2.30
CA ILE A 4 4.09 -2.77 -1.91
C ILE A 4 4.83 -3.70 -0.95
N SER A 5 6.14 -3.84 -1.16
CA SER A 5 7.03 -4.51 -0.22
C SER A 5 8.42 -3.87 -0.35
N THR A 6 8.74 -2.91 0.52
CA THR A 6 10.00 -2.20 0.43
C THR A 6 10.41 -1.64 1.79
N ASN A 7 11.73 -1.54 2.01
CA ASN A 7 12.29 -0.93 3.21
C ASN A 7 12.44 0.59 3.09
N ASP A 8 12.07 1.17 1.95
CA ASP A 8 12.32 2.57 1.64
C ASP A 8 11.07 3.35 1.22
N ALA A 9 9.88 2.80 1.52
CA ALA A 9 8.63 3.43 1.10
C ALA A 9 8.42 4.82 1.70
N LEU A 10 8.79 5.01 2.96
CA LEU A 10 8.68 6.29 3.64
C LEU A 10 9.90 7.17 3.42
N GLY A 11 10.91 6.68 2.71
CA GLY A 11 12.10 7.43 2.32
C GLY A 11 11.97 7.91 0.88
N MET A 12 12.94 7.51 0.05
CA MET A 12 13.02 8.00 -1.33
C MET A 12 11.85 7.56 -2.22
N ASN A 13 11.26 6.41 -1.93
CA ASN A 13 10.14 5.91 -2.72
C ASN A 13 8.78 6.53 -2.35
N PHE A 14 8.73 7.33 -1.30
CA PHE A 14 7.47 7.93 -0.87
C PHE A 14 6.86 8.83 -1.94
N LYS A 15 7.70 9.57 -2.64
CA LYS A 15 7.27 10.41 -3.75
C LYS A 15 6.61 9.58 -4.86
N ASN A 16 7.22 8.45 -5.21
CA ASN A 16 6.69 7.58 -6.26
C ASN A 16 5.34 6.98 -5.86
N ILE A 17 5.22 6.54 -4.62
CA ILE A 17 3.97 6.00 -4.10
C ILE A 17 2.87 7.07 -4.14
N GLY A 18 3.18 8.28 -3.68
CA GLY A 18 2.23 9.40 -3.70
C GLY A 18 1.79 9.75 -5.12
N THR A 19 2.72 9.75 -6.07
CA THR A 19 2.40 10.00 -7.46
C THR A 19 1.42 8.95 -8.01
N LEU A 20 1.70 7.67 -7.75
CA LEU A 20 0.85 6.58 -8.23
C LEU A 20 -0.53 6.60 -7.59
N MET A 21 -0.63 6.98 -6.32
CA MET A 21 -1.93 7.05 -5.64
C MET A 21 -2.87 8.09 -6.22
N ASN A 22 -2.33 9.07 -6.95
CA ASN A 22 -3.11 10.12 -7.58
C ASN A 22 -3.46 9.81 -9.04
N ILE A 23 -3.04 8.68 -9.56
CA ILE A 23 -3.35 8.29 -10.93
C ILE A 23 -4.65 7.49 -10.95
N LYS A 24 -5.57 7.87 -11.83
CA LYS A 24 -6.84 7.20 -12.00
C LYS A 24 -6.63 5.73 -12.40
N ASN A 25 -7.43 4.85 -11.81
CA ASN A 25 -7.42 3.41 -12.08
C ASN A 25 -6.20 2.66 -11.54
N ILE A 26 -5.42 3.29 -10.67
CA ILE A 26 -4.38 2.60 -9.90
C ILE A 26 -4.87 2.43 -8.47
N TYR A 27 -4.83 1.19 -7.98
CA TYR A 27 -5.34 0.83 -6.66
C TYR A 27 -4.30 0.06 -5.89
N PHE A 28 -4.20 0.33 -4.58
CA PHE A 28 -3.20 -0.28 -3.73
C PHE A 28 -3.83 -1.30 -2.79
N VAL A 29 -3.14 -2.43 -2.61
CA VAL A 29 -3.43 -3.34 -1.50
C VAL A 29 -3.10 -2.60 -0.21
N PRO A 30 -3.97 -2.60 0.80
CA PRO A 30 -3.67 -1.96 2.09
C PRO A 30 -2.31 -2.39 2.63
N PHE A 31 -1.56 -1.45 3.18
CA PHE A 31 -0.19 -1.68 3.61
C PHE A 31 0.11 -0.99 4.94
N GLY A 32 1.18 -1.44 5.60
CA GLY A 32 1.65 -0.87 6.85
C GLY A 32 3.13 -1.14 7.02
N GLN A 33 3.67 -0.76 8.16
CA GLN A 33 5.06 -1.06 8.51
C GLN A 33 5.14 -2.44 9.16
N ASP A 34 6.13 -3.24 8.76
CA ASP A 34 6.31 -4.58 9.31
C ASP A 34 7.25 -4.62 10.52
N ASN A 35 8.24 -3.75 10.57
CA ASN A 35 9.21 -3.68 11.68
C ASN A 35 9.63 -2.23 11.88
N TYR A 36 8.72 -1.43 12.43
CA TYR A 36 8.93 0.00 12.57
C TYR A 36 10.08 0.34 13.52
N GLU A 37 10.46 -0.56 14.40
CA GLU A 37 11.58 -0.33 15.35
C GLU A 37 12.94 -0.37 14.64
N LYS A 38 13.12 -1.26 13.66
CA LYS A 38 14.38 -1.44 12.95
C LYS A 38 14.33 -0.94 11.51
N LYS A 39 13.15 -0.91 10.92
CA LYS A 39 12.94 -0.51 9.53
C LYS A 39 12.01 0.71 9.50
N HIS A 40 12.55 1.87 9.80
CA HIS A 40 11.76 3.09 10.02
C HIS A 40 11.01 3.58 8.78
N HIS A 41 11.44 3.18 7.60
CA HIS A 41 10.85 3.63 6.34
C HIS A 41 10.19 2.49 5.56
N SER A 42 10.01 1.34 6.19
CA SER A 42 9.45 0.18 5.50
C SER A 42 7.95 0.28 5.29
N MET A 43 7.49 -0.38 4.24
CA MET A 43 6.08 -0.65 4.03
C MET A 43 5.90 -2.01 3.41
N ILE A 44 4.87 -2.74 3.85
CA ILE A 44 4.55 -4.05 3.30
C ILE A 44 3.02 -4.19 3.18
N ALA A 45 2.58 -4.72 2.05
CA ALA A 45 1.17 -4.95 1.82
C ALA A 45 0.63 -6.08 2.70
N HIS A 46 -0.61 -5.92 3.12
CA HIS A 46 -1.36 -6.99 3.77
C HIS A 46 -1.93 -7.90 2.69
N VAL A 47 -1.18 -8.95 2.34
CA VAL A 47 -1.49 -9.80 1.19
C VAL A 47 -2.85 -10.47 1.28
N GLU A 48 -3.37 -10.69 2.49
CA GLU A 48 -4.69 -11.25 2.70
C GLU A 48 -5.81 -10.32 2.20
N LYS A 49 -5.49 -9.06 1.93
CA LYS A 49 -6.43 -8.08 1.38
C LYS A 49 -6.43 -8.02 -0.14
N ILE A 50 -5.60 -8.82 -0.80
CA ILE A 50 -5.51 -8.81 -2.26
C ILE A 50 -6.85 -9.11 -2.94
N PRO A 51 -7.59 -10.17 -2.55
CA PRO A 51 -8.87 -10.45 -3.19
C PRO A 51 -9.87 -9.30 -3.04
N ASP A 52 -10.00 -8.74 -1.85
CA ASP A 52 -10.92 -7.62 -1.59
C ASP A 52 -10.51 -6.37 -2.36
N THR A 53 -9.20 -6.13 -2.48
CA THR A 53 -8.68 -5.00 -3.24
C THR A 53 -9.01 -5.11 -4.72
N ILE A 54 -8.85 -6.30 -5.30
CA ILE A 54 -9.19 -6.55 -6.69
C ILE A 54 -10.67 -6.32 -6.94
N GLU A 55 -11.52 -6.84 -6.05
CA GLU A 55 -12.97 -6.69 -6.17
C GLU A 55 -13.37 -5.21 -6.13
N ALA A 56 -12.82 -4.45 -5.18
CA ALA A 56 -13.07 -3.02 -5.10
C ALA A 56 -12.56 -2.27 -6.33
N ALA A 57 -11.38 -2.64 -6.84
CA ALA A 57 -10.77 -2.02 -8.01
C ALA A 57 -11.64 -2.23 -9.26
N LEU A 58 -12.26 -3.39 -9.40
CA LEU A 58 -13.18 -3.65 -10.51
C LEU A 58 -14.40 -2.73 -10.48
N GLN A 59 -14.72 -2.17 -9.33
CA GLN A 59 -15.79 -1.18 -9.16
C GLN A 59 -15.26 0.25 -9.18
N GLY A 60 -13.98 0.44 -9.47
CA GLY A 60 -13.36 1.76 -9.51
C GLY A 60 -13.09 2.36 -8.14
N LYS A 61 -12.94 1.54 -7.11
CA LYS A 61 -12.78 2.02 -5.72
C LYS A 61 -11.49 1.51 -5.11
N GLN A 62 -10.84 2.40 -4.35
CA GLN A 62 -9.73 2.04 -3.49
C GLN A 62 -10.29 1.51 -2.17
N ILE A 63 -9.96 0.25 -1.83
CA ILE A 63 -10.38 -0.31 -0.55
C ILE A 63 -9.77 0.49 0.61
N GLN A 64 -10.57 0.70 1.66
CA GLN A 64 -10.16 1.47 2.83
C GLN A 64 -10.28 0.64 4.11
N PRO A 65 -9.45 0.91 5.11
CA PRO A 65 -8.35 1.88 5.10
C PRO A 65 -7.19 1.37 4.25
N VAL A 66 -6.55 2.28 3.51
CA VAL A 66 -5.40 1.91 2.67
C VAL A 66 -4.12 1.80 3.51
N ILE A 67 -4.02 2.55 4.59
CA ILE A 67 -2.92 2.43 5.54
C ILE A 67 -3.43 1.64 6.74
N ALA A 68 -2.83 0.48 6.96
CA ALA A 68 -3.23 -0.45 8.01
C ALA A 68 -2.33 -0.32 9.24
N SER A 69 -2.79 -0.91 10.35
CA SER A 69 -1.97 -0.97 11.57
C SER A 69 -0.70 -1.78 11.34
N PRO A 70 0.38 -1.51 12.10
CA PRO A 70 1.60 -2.31 12.01
C PRO A 70 1.32 -3.79 12.31
N PHE A 71 2.12 -4.62 11.68
CA PHE A 71 2.04 -6.08 11.88
C PHE A 71 2.53 -6.49 13.25
#